data_74838d570a6765ff28faa9e932ed1ad7
#
_entry.id   74838d570a6765ff28faa9e932ed1ad7
#
_cell.length_a   1.000
_cell.length_b   1.000
_cell.length_c   1.000
_cell.angle_alpha   90.00
_cell.angle_beta   90.00
_cell.angle_gamma   90.00
#
_symmetry.space_group_name_H-M   'P 1'
#
loop_
_entity.id
_entity.type
_entity.pdbx_description
1 polymer ?
#
loop_
_entity_poly.entity_id
_entity_poly.type
_entity_poly.pdbx_seq_one_letter_code
_entity_poly.pdbx_strand_id
1 'polypeptide(L)'
;GDAALRLGRRHRVVLMVDLGDLREGVLAESVVGVATQIAQAPGVELAGIGTNMACYGGVIPTRDKMETLLEVKDNVEHALGRPLQCVSGGNSANMPLVLRGEMPRGVTELRIGESVLLGTEAVERTAVPGCHLDVFRVAAEVIEVQEKPSVPFGRVGQNAFGVVPTFEDRGWRRRAILAIGRQDVDPDSLRPLDSGVIIL
;
A
#
# COMPACT_ATOMS: atom_id res chain seq x y z
N GLY A 1 -13.27 -22.47 -7.36
CA GLY A 1 -14.12 -23.23 -8.29
C GLY A 1 -15.32 -23.84 -7.60
N ASP A 2 -15.14 -24.82 -6.72
CA ASP A 2 -16.22 -25.65 -6.16
C ASP A 2 -17.34 -24.88 -5.45
N ALA A 3 -16.99 -23.85 -4.67
CA ALA A 3 -17.99 -23.01 -4.02
C ALA A 3 -18.86 -22.26 -5.04
N ALA A 4 -18.27 -21.77 -6.11
CA ALA A 4 -18.99 -21.10 -7.19
C ALA A 4 -19.91 -22.06 -7.93
N LEU A 5 -19.44 -23.28 -8.21
CA LEU A 5 -20.26 -24.33 -8.84
C LEU A 5 -21.44 -24.71 -7.98
N ARG A 6 -21.26 -24.91 -6.68
CA ARG A 6 -22.36 -25.18 -5.73
C ARG A 6 -23.43 -24.09 -5.70
N LEU A 7 -23.01 -22.85 -5.97
CA LEU A 7 -23.90 -21.68 -6.01
C LEU A 7 -24.47 -21.40 -7.42
N GLY A 8 -24.17 -22.26 -8.41
CA GLY A 8 -24.58 -22.08 -9.81
C GLY A 8 -24.02 -20.80 -10.44
N ARG A 9 -22.84 -20.34 -10.01
CA ARG A 9 -22.21 -19.09 -10.45
C ARG A 9 -20.82 -19.35 -10.99
N ARG A 10 -20.31 -18.42 -11.81
CA ARG A 10 -18.89 -18.30 -12.14
C ARG A 10 -18.26 -17.20 -11.26
N HIS A 11 -17.13 -17.50 -10.64
CA HIS A 11 -16.38 -16.53 -9.86
C HIS A 11 -15.29 -15.90 -10.71
N ARG A 12 -15.34 -14.59 -10.85
CA ARG A 12 -14.34 -13.81 -11.61
C ARG A 12 -13.10 -13.56 -10.77
N VAL A 13 -11.92 -13.80 -11.36
CA VAL A 13 -10.63 -13.59 -10.71
C VAL A 13 -9.72 -12.73 -11.58
N VAL A 14 -8.82 -11.99 -10.93
CA VAL A 14 -7.71 -11.27 -11.54
C VAL A 14 -6.44 -12.00 -11.13
N LEU A 15 -5.62 -12.41 -12.10
CA LEU A 15 -4.33 -13.03 -11.84
C LEU A 15 -3.29 -11.93 -11.56
N MET A 16 -2.68 -11.99 -10.39
CA MET A 16 -1.65 -11.03 -10.03
C MET A 16 -0.30 -11.41 -10.63
N VAL A 17 0.37 -10.40 -11.20
CA VAL A 17 1.71 -10.48 -11.80
C VAL A 17 2.67 -9.74 -10.89
N ASP A 18 3.69 -10.43 -10.40
CA ASP A 18 4.77 -9.80 -9.66
C ASP A 18 5.77 -9.14 -10.64
N LEU A 19 5.89 -7.84 -10.56
CA LEU A 19 6.82 -7.03 -11.35
C LEU A 19 8.03 -6.55 -10.53
N GLY A 20 8.37 -7.29 -9.48
CA GLY A 20 9.58 -7.10 -8.69
C GLY A 20 9.38 -6.65 -7.25
N ASP A 21 8.13 -6.44 -6.79
CA ASP A 21 7.86 -6.10 -5.37
C ASP A 21 7.96 -7.33 -4.45
N LEU A 22 7.96 -8.55 -5.01
CA LEU A 22 8.16 -9.84 -4.35
C LEU A 22 7.18 -10.10 -3.20
N ARG A 23 5.95 -9.64 -3.34
CA ARG A 23 4.89 -9.82 -2.35
C ARG A 23 3.86 -10.85 -2.80
N GLU A 24 3.01 -10.52 -3.75
CA GLU A 24 1.99 -11.43 -4.29
C GLU A 24 2.04 -11.45 -5.81
N GLY A 25 1.61 -12.59 -6.35
CA GLY A 25 1.53 -12.80 -7.78
C GLY A 25 2.53 -13.84 -8.28
N VAL A 26 2.47 -14.11 -9.57
CA VAL A 26 3.41 -14.97 -10.28
C VAL A 26 4.34 -14.12 -11.13
N LEU A 27 5.59 -14.55 -11.27
CA LEU A 27 6.55 -13.89 -12.14
C LEU A 27 6.08 -13.93 -13.59
N ALA A 28 6.43 -12.89 -14.36
CA ALA A 28 5.91 -12.64 -15.70
C ALA A 28 6.02 -13.86 -16.64
N GLU A 29 7.13 -14.60 -16.56
CA GLU A 29 7.37 -15.80 -17.37
C GLU A 29 6.42 -16.96 -17.07
N SER A 30 5.80 -17.01 -15.91
CA SER A 30 4.89 -18.08 -15.49
C SER A 30 3.42 -17.73 -15.70
N VAL A 31 3.09 -16.47 -15.99
CA VAL A 31 1.72 -15.96 -16.02
C VAL A 31 0.86 -16.68 -17.05
N VAL A 32 1.36 -16.91 -18.26
CA VAL A 32 0.59 -17.57 -19.34
C VAL A 32 0.17 -18.98 -18.94
N GLY A 33 1.08 -19.75 -18.35
CA GLY A 33 0.80 -21.10 -17.86
C GLY A 33 -0.29 -21.13 -16.79
N VAL A 34 -0.18 -20.23 -15.80
CA VAL A 34 -1.16 -20.10 -14.71
C VAL A 34 -2.50 -19.59 -15.23
N ALA A 35 -2.50 -18.62 -16.13
CA ALA A 35 -3.72 -18.09 -16.76
C ALA A 35 -4.48 -19.18 -17.51
N THR A 36 -3.77 -20.05 -18.23
CA THR A 36 -4.36 -21.20 -18.94
C THR A 36 -4.97 -22.19 -17.95
N GLN A 37 -4.31 -22.50 -16.85
CA GLN A 37 -4.86 -23.36 -15.80
C GLN A 37 -6.13 -22.76 -15.17
N ILE A 38 -6.12 -21.45 -14.88
CA ILE A 38 -7.30 -20.76 -14.34
C ILE A 38 -8.46 -20.81 -15.34
N ALA A 39 -8.19 -20.61 -16.63
CA ALA A 39 -9.21 -20.63 -17.67
C ALA A 39 -9.88 -22.01 -17.84
N GLN A 40 -9.15 -23.07 -17.51
CA GLN A 40 -9.65 -24.46 -17.53
C GLN A 40 -10.35 -24.85 -16.21
N ALA A 41 -10.19 -24.07 -15.13
CA ALA A 41 -10.75 -24.41 -13.84
C ALA A 41 -12.28 -24.23 -13.82
N PRO A 42 -13.06 -25.28 -13.45
CA PRO A 42 -14.50 -25.18 -13.39
C PRO A 42 -14.97 -24.11 -12.41
N GLY A 43 -16.03 -23.38 -12.77
CA GLY A 43 -16.63 -22.35 -11.91
C GLY A 43 -15.79 -21.07 -11.72
N VAL A 44 -14.65 -20.94 -12.42
CA VAL A 44 -13.81 -19.74 -12.40
C VAL A 44 -13.79 -19.08 -13.78
N GLU A 45 -13.66 -17.78 -13.81
CA GLU A 45 -13.46 -16.98 -15.00
C GLU A 45 -12.26 -16.04 -14.78
N LEU A 46 -11.21 -16.18 -15.58
CA LEU A 46 -10.12 -15.21 -15.59
C LEU A 46 -10.62 -13.92 -16.26
N ALA A 47 -10.88 -12.90 -15.46
CA ALA A 47 -11.40 -11.61 -15.91
C ALA A 47 -10.29 -10.63 -16.32
N GLY A 48 -9.11 -10.78 -15.75
CA GLY A 48 -8.00 -9.87 -16.01
C GLY A 48 -6.70 -10.28 -15.36
N ILE A 49 -5.71 -9.44 -15.53
CA ILE A 49 -4.46 -9.48 -14.79
C ILE A 49 -4.27 -8.19 -13.99
N GLY A 50 -3.39 -8.22 -13.02
CA GLY A 50 -3.05 -7.02 -12.26
C GLY A 50 -1.67 -7.11 -11.65
N THR A 51 -1.20 -6.01 -11.08
CA THR A 51 0.04 -5.96 -10.32
C THR A 51 -0.14 -5.12 -9.06
N ASN A 52 0.79 -5.23 -8.13
CA ASN A 52 0.91 -4.34 -6.99
C ASN A 52 2.37 -4.04 -6.74
N MET A 53 2.67 -2.80 -6.36
CA MET A 53 4.04 -2.34 -6.10
C MET A 53 4.06 -1.35 -4.94
N ALA A 54 5.26 -0.95 -4.51
CA ALA A 54 5.50 -0.06 -3.37
C ALA A 54 4.80 -0.55 -2.09
N CYS A 55 4.88 -1.85 -1.83
CA CYS A 55 4.30 -2.46 -0.63
C CYS A 55 5.36 -3.20 0.18
N TYR A 56 5.74 -4.41 -0.23
CA TYR A 56 6.76 -5.18 0.48
C TYR A 56 8.17 -4.76 0.06
N GLY A 57 8.46 -4.77 -1.23
CA GLY A 57 9.78 -4.45 -1.79
C GLY A 57 10.01 -2.95 -1.98
N GLY A 58 8.99 -2.12 -1.81
CA GLY A 58 9.08 -0.68 -2.04
C GLY A 58 9.35 -0.31 -3.50
N VAL A 59 9.06 -1.20 -4.44
CA VAL A 59 9.35 -0.99 -5.86
C VAL A 59 8.42 0.08 -6.43
N ILE A 60 9.00 1.18 -6.89
CA ILE A 60 8.26 2.32 -7.45
C ILE A 60 7.63 1.92 -8.80
N PRO A 61 6.31 2.16 -8.99
CA PRO A 61 5.66 1.98 -10.28
C PRO A 61 6.26 2.93 -11.32
N THR A 62 6.66 2.38 -12.47
CA THR A 62 7.14 3.15 -13.61
C THR A 62 6.32 2.85 -14.85
N ARG A 63 6.39 3.72 -15.85
CA ARG A 63 5.77 3.50 -17.14
C ARG A 63 6.20 2.16 -17.75
N ASP A 64 7.48 1.85 -17.74
CA ASP A 64 8.03 0.61 -18.32
C ASP A 64 7.44 -0.63 -17.64
N LYS A 65 7.26 -0.60 -16.31
CA LYS A 65 6.62 -1.71 -15.58
C LYS A 65 5.15 -1.88 -15.97
N MET A 66 4.44 -0.78 -16.23
CA MET A 66 3.07 -0.83 -16.71
C MET A 66 3.01 -1.35 -18.15
N GLU A 67 3.97 -0.97 -19.00
CA GLU A 67 4.09 -1.49 -20.37
C GLU A 67 4.41 -3.00 -20.34
N THR A 68 5.30 -3.46 -19.45
CA THR A 68 5.55 -4.90 -19.22
C THR A 68 4.26 -5.64 -18.79
N LEU A 69 3.43 -5.04 -17.93
CA LEU A 69 2.14 -5.64 -17.57
C LEU A 69 1.23 -5.82 -18.79
N LEU A 70 1.23 -4.83 -19.69
CA LEU A 70 0.44 -4.89 -20.93
C LEU A 70 0.97 -5.94 -21.91
N GLU A 71 2.28 -6.08 -22.03
CA GLU A 71 2.89 -7.17 -22.83
C GLU A 71 2.49 -8.56 -22.28
N VAL A 72 2.53 -8.73 -20.96
CA VAL A 72 2.07 -9.95 -20.31
C VAL A 72 0.58 -10.19 -20.58
N LYS A 73 -0.24 -9.15 -20.52
CA LYS A 73 -1.67 -9.22 -20.90
C LYS A 73 -1.85 -9.73 -22.33
N ASP A 74 -1.12 -9.14 -23.29
CA ASP A 74 -1.22 -9.50 -24.70
C ASP A 74 -0.83 -10.98 -24.92
N ASN A 75 0.20 -11.47 -24.24
CA ASN A 75 0.61 -12.87 -24.29
C ASN A 75 -0.48 -13.81 -23.72
N VAL A 76 -1.13 -13.42 -22.62
CA VAL A 76 -2.25 -14.19 -22.04
C VAL A 76 -3.45 -14.19 -22.97
N GLU A 77 -3.84 -13.05 -23.54
CA GLU A 77 -4.95 -12.96 -24.50
C GLU A 77 -4.71 -13.81 -25.74
N HIS A 78 -3.48 -13.78 -26.26
CA HIS A 78 -3.08 -14.64 -27.39
C HIS A 78 -3.23 -16.13 -27.03
N ALA A 79 -2.73 -16.54 -25.88
CA ALA A 79 -2.79 -17.94 -25.44
C ALA A 79 -4.22 -18.41 -25.16
N LEU A 80 -5.08 -17.53 -24.67
CA LEU A 80 -6.49 -17.85 -24.38
C LEU A 80 -7.43 -17.68 -25.58
N GLY A 81 -6.98 -17.02 -26.66
CA GLY A 81 -7.79 -16.70 -27.84
C GLY A 81 -8.95 -15.74 -27.56
N ARG A 82 -8.86 -14.93 -26.49
CA ARG A 82 -9.89 -13.97 -26.10
C ARG A 82 -9.31 -12.79 -25.32
N PRO A 83 -9.97 -11.63 -25.37
CA PRO A 83 -9.52 -10.48 -24.58
C PRO A 83 -9.78 -10.66 -23.08
N LEU A 84 -8.97 -10.01 -22.26
CA LEU A 84 -9.19 -9.80 -20.85
C LEU A 84 -10.01 -8.53 -20.62
N GLN A 85 -10.86 -8.55 -19.59
CA GLN A 85 -11.79 -7.46 -19.31
C GLN A 85 -11.14 -6.32 -18.53
N CYS A 86 -10.13 -6.64 -17.71
CA CYS A 86 -9.45 -5.62 -16.92
C CYS A 86 -7.93 -5.85 -16.82
N VAL A 87 -7.23 -4.73 -16.66
CA VAL A 87 -5.82 -4.67 -16.29
C VAL A 87 -5.72 -3.74 -15.08
N SER A 88 -5.47 -4.34 -13.92
CA SER A 88 -5.38 -3.62 -12.65
C SER A 88 -3.93 -3.20 -12.39
N GLY A 89 -3.62 -1.92 -12.63
CA GLY A 89 -2.24 -1.40 -12.70
C GLY A 89 -1.56 -1.15 -11.35
N GLY A 90 -2.27 -1.33 -10.22
CA GLY A 90 -1.67 -1.13 -8.90
C GLY A 90 -2.54 -0.31 -7.95
N ASN A 91 -1.89 0.47 -7.10
CA ASN A 91 -2.49 1.14 -5.94
C ASN A 91 -2.22 2.67 -5.94
N SER A 92 -2.31 3.31 -4.77
CA SER A 92 -2.03 4.74 -4.59
C SER A 92 -0.60 5.14 -4.98
N ALA A 93 0.36 4.22 -5.02
CA ALA A 93 1.71 4.48 -5.49
C ALA A 93 1.79 4.80 -7.00
N ASN A 94 0.75 4.46 -7.77
CA ASN A 94 0.67 4.81 -9.18
C ASN A 94 0.16 6.24 -9.43
N MET A 95 -0.28 6.97 -8.40
CA MET A 95 -0.77 8.33 -8.56
C MET A 95 0.22 9.28 -9.24
N PRO A 96 1.54 9.23 -8.96
CA PRO A 96 2.50 10.05 -9.69
C PRO A 96 2.49 9.82 -11.21
N LEU A 97 2.34 8.57 -11.68
CA LEU A 97 2.21 8.27 -13.12
C LEU A 97 0.93 8.85 -13.71
N VAL A 98 -0.18 8.76 -12.98
CA VAL A 98 -1.46 9.32 -13.42
C VAL A 98 -1.39 10.84 -13.52
N LEU A 99 -0.86 11.50 -12.49
CA LEU A 99 -0.76 12.97 -12.44
C LEU A 99 0.14 13.54 -13.53
N ARG A 100 1.19 12.80 -13.92
CA ARG A 100 2.07 13.20 -15.03
C ARG A 100 1.56 12.79 -16.42
N GLY A 101 0.43 12.07 -16.48
CA GLY A 101 -0.08 11.55 -17.76
C GLY A 101 0.78 10.44 -18.37
N GLU A 102 1.57 9.76 -17.56
CA GLU A 102 2.50 8.71 -17.98
C GLU A 102 1.91 7.30 -17.90
N MET A 103 0.70 7.15 -17.36
CA MET A 103 0.03 5.85 -17.30
C MET A 103 -0.29 5.35 -18.71
N PRO A 104 0.18 4.16 -19.14
CA PRO A 104 -0.09 3.65 -20.48
C PRO A 104 -1.58 3.39 -20.70
N ARG A 105 -2.03 3.64 -21.93
CA ARG A 105 -3.37 3.23 -22.35
C ARG A 105 -3.46 1.71 -22.33
N GLY A 106 -4.48 1.17 -21.71
CA GLY A 106 -4.66 -0.29 -21.55
C GLY A 106 -4.66 -0.74 -20.09
N VAL A 107 -4.09 0.04 -19.17
CA VAL A 107 -4.40 -0.07 -17.75
C VAL A 107 -5.81 0.47 -17.54
N THR A 108 -6.72 -0.38 -17.04
CA THR A 108 -8.15 -0.06 -16.98
C THR A 108 -8.62 0.36 -15.60
N GLU A 109 -7.87 0.01 -14.55
CA GLU A 109 -8.22 0.35 -13.16
C GLU A 109 -7.00 0.46 -12.26
N LEU A 110 -7.17 1.21 -11.17
CA LEU A 110 -6.27 1.28 -10.04
C LEU A 110 -7.06 1.07 -8.74
N ARG A 111 -6.42 0.46 -7.76
CA ARG A 111 -7.01 0.23 -6.44
C ARG A 111 -6.51 1.31 -5.48
N ILE A 112 -7.15 2.46 -5.51
CA ILE A 112 -6.75 3.64 -4.75
C ILE A 112 -7.41 3.61 -3.36
N GLY A 113 -6.59 3.63 -2.32
CA GLY A 113 -7.03 3.72 -0.92
C GLY A 113 -6.42 4.93 -0.23
N GLU A 114 -5.12 4.92 0.02
CA GLU A 114 -4.40 5.96 0.75
C GLU A 114 -4.63 7.36 0.17
N SER A 115 -4.50 7.53 -1.14
CA SER A 115 -4.67 8.85 -1.76
C SER A 115 -6.08 9.42 -1.59
N VAL A 116 -7.12 8.57 -1.59
CA VAL A 116 -8.51 9.00 -1.37
C VAL A 116 -8.74 9.37 0.09
N LEU A 117 -8.16 8.59 1.02
CA LEU A 117 -8.41 8.75 2.46
C LEU A 117 -7.52 9.82 3.09
N LEU A 118 -6.24 9.85 2.73
CA LEU A 118 -5.23 10.70 3.37
C LEU A 118 -4.77 11.87 2.49
N GLY A 119 -5.15 11.88 1.20
CA GLY A 119 -4.77 12.94 0.28
C GLY A 119 -3.31 12.90 -0.18
N THR A 120 -2.58 11.82 0.12
CA THR A 120 -1.17 11.64 -0.24
C THR A 120 -0.98 10.47 -1.20
N GLU A 121 0.05 10.49 -2.01
CA GLU A 121 0.50 9.32 -2.75
C GLU A 121 1.43 8.46 -1.87
N ALA A 122 1.55 7.16 -2.19
CA ALA A 122 2.14 6.19 -1.28
C ALA A 122 3.67 5.99 -1.45
N VAL A 123 4.33 6.67 -2.38
CA VAL A 123 5.78 6.50 -2.64
C VAL A 123 6.59 7.47 -1.78
N GLU A 124 6.33 8.76 -1.91
CA GLU A 124 7.04 9.83 -1.20
C GLU A 124 6.16 10.55 -0.18
N ARG A 125 4.90 10.13 -0.06
CA ARG A 125 3.88 10.73 0.80
C ARG A 125 3.63 12.20 0.51
N THR A 126 3.83 12.61 -0.73
CA THR A 126 3.53 13.95 -1.18
C THR A 126 2.02 14.14 -1.40
N ALA A 127 1.56 15.39 -1.25
CA ALA A 127 0.15 15.72 -1.42
C ALA A 127 -0.32 15.48 -2.86
N VAL A 128 -1.45 14.82 -3.01
CA VAL A 128 -2.15 14.73 -4.30
C VAL A 128 -2.88 16.04 -4.56
N PRO A 129 -2.65 16.72 -5.69
CA PRO A 129 -3.28 17.99 -5.98
C PRO A 129 -4.81 17.94 -5.89
N GLY A 130 -5.39 18.88 -5.16
CA GLY A 130 -6.83 18.97 -4.94
C GLY A 130 -7.42 18.06 -3.86
N CYS A 131 -6.60 17.24 -3.21
CA CYS A 131 -7.01 16.43 -2.06
C CYS A 131 -6.81 17.16 -0.73
N HIS A 132 -7.66 16.82 0.25
CA HIS A 132 -7.54 17.28 1.62
C HIS A 132 -6.58 16.40 2.41
N LEU A 133 -5.74 17.00 3.27
CA LEU A 133 -4.77 16.29 4.11
C LEU A 133 -5.20 16.17 5.57
N ASP A 134 -6.35 16.71 5.93
CA ASP A 134 -6.84 16.86 7.30
C ASP A 134 -8.23 16.21 7.51
N VAL A 135 -8.56 15.25 6.68
CA VAL A 135 -9.86 14.53 6.73
C VAL A 135 -9.98 13.71 8.01
N PHE A 136 -8.88 13.10 8.45
CA PHE A 136 -8.85 12.30 9.67
C PHE A 136 -8.11 13.02 10.78
N ARG A 137 -8.69 13.00 11.97
CA ARG A 137 -8.07 13.50 13.20
C ARG A 137 -8.17 12.45 14.28
N VAL A 138 -7.05 12.22 14.97
CA VAL A 138 -6.99 11.35 16.14
C VAL A 138 -7.05 12.24 17.38
N ALA A 139 -7.99 11.96 18.26
CA ALA A 139 -8.09 12.61 19.57
C ALA A 139 -7.89 11.56 20.66
N ALA A 140 -7.06 11.88 21.66
CA ALA A 140 -6.80 11.01 22.78
C ALA A 140 -6.84 11.79 24.08
N GLU A 141 -7.32 11.16 25.15
CA GLU A 141 -7.35 11.74 26.49
C GLU A 141 -5.93 11.88 27.03
N VAL A 142 -5.65 13.01 27.70
CA VAL A 142 -4.39 13.23 28.41
C VAL A 142 -4.54 12.66 29.83
N ILE A 143 -3.76 11.63 30.15
CA ILE A 143 -3.84 10.94 31.45
C ILE A 143 -2.74 11.36 32.43
N GLU A 144 -1.64 11.93 31.94
CA GLU A 144 -0.57 12.50 32.79
C GLU A 144 0.07 13.71 32.09
N VAL A 145 0.43 14.73 32.83
CA VAL A 145 1.29 15.83 32.39
C VAL A 145 2.35 16.12 33.45
N GLN A 146 3.62 16.02 33.09
CA GLN A 146 4.75 16.27 33.97
C GLN A 146 5.89 16.98 33.25
N GLU A 147 6.70 17.73 34.00
CA GLU A 147 7.99 18.22 33.52
C GLU A 147 9.05 17.13 33.74
N LYS A 148 9.72 16.74 32.69
CA LYS A 148 10.75 15.68 32.72
C LYS A 148 11.92 16.07 31.79
N PRO A 149 13.15 15.57 32.05
CA PRO A 149 14.25 15.72 31.10
C PRO A 149 13.92 14.95 29.82
N SER A 150 14.43 15.42 28.70
CA SER A 150 14.22 14.80 27.40
C SER A 150 15.07 13.55 27.17
N VAL A 151 16.14 13.38 27.93
CA VAL A 151 17.03 12.23 27.88
C VAL A 151 16.82 11.39 29.14
N PRO A 152 16.63 10.08 29.01
CA PRO A 152 16.62 9.18 30.16
C PRO A 152 17.95 9.23 30.93
N PHE A 153 17.89 9.03 32.22
CA PHE A 153 19.08 8.98 33.08
C PHE A 153 19.26 7.54 33.63
N GLY A 154 20.52 7.13 33.75
CA GLY A 154 20.89 5.77 34.13
C GLY A 154 21.43 4.96 32.95
N ARG A 155 21.68 3.64 33.19
CA ARG A 155 22.16 2.75 32.14
C ARG A 155 21.01 2.38 31.19
N VAL A 156 21.15 2.72 29.92
CA VAL A 156 20.15 2.45 28.88
C VAL A 156 20.41 1.07 28.26
N GLY A 157 19.35 0.30 28.07
CA GLY A 157 19.31 -0.98 27.36
C GLY A 157 18.22 -0.97 26.32
N GLN A 158 17.77 -2.17 25.91
CA GLN A 158 16.66 -2.30 24.99
C GLN A 158 15.33 -1.84 25.62
N ASN A 159 14.53 -1.16 24.83
CA ASN A 159 13.15 -0.81 25.19
C ASN A 159 12.19 -2.00 25.03
N ALA A 160 10.89 -1.79 25.25
CA ALA A 160 9.86 -2.83 25.13
C ALA A 160 9.71 -3.44 23.73
N PHE A 161 10.29 -2.80 22.72
CA PHE A 161 10.27 -3.25 21.32
C PHE A 161 11.60 -3.89 20.88
N GLY A 162 12.52 -4.16 21.81
CA GLY A 162 13.81 -4.77 21.50
C GLY A 162 14.83 -3.84 20.84
N VAL A 163 14.61 -2.54 20.85
CA VAL A 163 15.48 -1.52 20.25
C VAL A 163 16.22 -0.76 21.34
N VAL A 164 17.52 -0.51 21.16
CA VAL A 164 18.27 0.46 22.00
C VAL A 164 17.97 1.86 21.46
N PRO A 165 17.17 2.68 22.19
CA PRO A 165 16.75 3.98 21.69
C PRO A 165 17.88 5.01 21.78
N THR A 166 17.89 5.95 20.87
CA THR A 166 18.72 7.15 20.92
C THR A 166 17.86 8.37 21.23
N PHE A 167 18.41 9.31 21.97
CA PHE A 167 17.68 10.51 22.40
C PHE A 167 18.50 11.76 22.09
N GLU A 168 17.82 12.79 21.62
CA GLU A 168 18.36 14.14 21.50
C GLU A 168 18.10 14.91 22.80
N ASP A 169 19.14 15.50 23.38
CA ASP A 169 18.97 16.33 24.57
C ASP A 169 18.36 17.69 24.21
N ARG A 170 17.13 17.87 24.65
CA ARG A 170 16.34 19.11 24.50
C ARG A 170 16.05 19.79 25.83
N GLY A 171 16.77 19.39 26.91
CA GLY A 171 16.57 19.87 28.27
C GLY A 171 15.26 19.40 28.89
N TRP A 172 14.75 20.14 29.83
CA TRP A 172 13.48 19.88 30.48
C TRP A 172 12.32 20.17 29.52
N ARG A 173 11.33 19.27 29.48
CA ARG A 173 10.17 19.39 28.63
C ARG A 173 8.91 19.00 29.38
N ARG A 174 7.83 19.71 29.10
CA ARG A 174 6.49 19.30 29.51
C ARG A 174 6.08 18.09 28.67
N ARG A 175 5.90 16.94 29.30
CA ARG A 175 5.53 15.68 28.65
C ARG A 175 4.14 15.27 29.07
N ALA A 176 3.34 14.81 28.11
CA ALA A 176 2.04 14.26 28.33
C ALA A 176 2.03 12.75 27.96
N ILE A 177 1.32 11.97 28.73
CA ILE A 177 0.93 10.59 28.38
C ILE A 177 -0.52 10.63 27.92
N LEU A 178 -0.78 10.02 26.80
CA LEU A 178 -2.10 9.94 26.18
C LEU A 178 -2.67 8.52 26.35
N ALA A 179 -3.99 8.39 26.45
CA ALA A 179 -4.70 7.12 26.52
C ALA A 179 -4.80 6.45 25.13
N ILE A 180 -3.67 6.39 24.40
CA ILE A 180 -3.52 5.77 23.09
C ILE A 180 -2.08 5.28 22.94
N GLY A 181 -1.86 4.22 22.19
CA GLY A 181 -0.52 3.67 21.98
C GLY A 181 -0.34 3.01 20.62
N ARG A 182 0.82 2.38 20.42
CA ARG A 182 1.17 1.68 19.16
C ARG A 182 0.23 0.55 18.79
N GLN A 183 -0.57 0.07 19.72
CA GLN A 183 -1.61 -0.92 19.44
C GLN A 183 -2.81 -0.32 18.70
N ASP A 184 -3.04 0.98 18.85
CA ASP A 184 -4.19 1.69 18.30
C ASP A 184 -3.82 2.46 17.04
N VAL A 185 -2.60 3.03 17.02
CA VAL A 185 -2.11 3.89 15.94
C VAL A 185 -0.60 3.83 15.83
N ASP A 186 -0.07 3.95 14.62
CA ASP A 186 1.36 4.13 14.39
C ASP A 186 1.77 5.59 14.68
N PRO A 187 2.61 5.84 15.70
CA PRO A 187 3.04 7.21 16.04
C PRO A 187 3.76 7.92 14.91
N ASP A 188 4.52 7.18 14.08
CA ASP A 188 5.30 7.75 12.98
C ASP A 188 4.39 8.24 11.83
N SER A 189 3.12 7.79 11.82
CA SER A 189 2.09 8.21 10.86
C SER A 189 1.26 9.39 11.35
N LEU A 190 1.46 9.83 12.61
CA LEU A 190 0.73 10.97 13.18
C LEU A 190 1.47 12.29 12.95
N ARG A 191 0.69 13.34 12.76
CA ARG A 191 1.20 14.73 12.77
C ARG A 191 0.46 15.54 13.83
N PRO A 192 1.16 16.22 14.74
CA PRO A 192 0.51 17.08 15.71
C PRO A 192 -0.16 18.25 15.01
N LEU A 193 -1.32 18.69 15.51
CA LEU A 193 -1.99 19.89 15.01
C LEU A 193 -1.26 21.17 15.44
N ASP A 194 -0.58 21.13 16.59
CA ASP A 194 0.26 22.22 17.09
C ASP A 194 1.73 21.91 16.79
N SER A 195 2.38 22.79 16.05
CA SER A 195 3.81 22.67 15.67
C SER A 195 4.77 22.68 16.86
N GLY A 196 4.34 23.15 18.04
CA GLY A 196 5.12 23.10 19.29
C GLY A 196 5.10 21.73 19.97
N VAL A 197 4.28 20.79 19.49
CA VAL A 197 4.14 19.44 20.03
C VAL A 197 4.97 18.46 19.21
N ILE A 198 5.63 17.53 19.89
CA ILE A 198 6.37 16.41 19.28
C ILE A 198 5.77 15.12 19.80
N ILE A 199 5.43 14.23 18.90
CA ILE A 199 4.99 12.86 19.20
C ILE A 199 6.25 11.97 19.35
N LEU A 200 6.26 11.11 20.38
CA LEU A 200 7.40 10.26 20.72
C LEU A 200 7.02 8.79 20.66
#